data_04dd94f6b7a95efa0cdc84a7cd229ccb
#
_entry.id   04dd94f6b7a95efa0cdc84a7cd229ccb
#
_cell.length_a   1.000
_cell.length_b   1.000
_cell.length_c   1.000
_cell.angle_alpha   90.00
_cell.angle_beta   90.00
_cell.angle_gamma   90.00
#
_symmetry.space_group_name_H-M   'P 1'
#
loop_
_entity.id
_entity.type
_entity.pdbx_description
1 polymer ?
#
loop_
_entity_poly.entity_id
_entity_poly.type
_entity_poly.pdbx_seq_one_letter_code
_entity_poly.pdbx_strand_id
1 'polypeptide(L)'
;MKQYIDWLIKWITDRRLEMKDKGLLLVISGFSGAGKGTVVKRLLEQHNDYALSISATTRSPREGEQDGREYFFKSKEEFEKMIEASELIEYARYVDNYYGTPKAYVEEQLKEGKNVILEIEIQGALNIKRMFPDAVLLFIMPPSAKELERRLVGRGTEDEATIRARLSRASEEAQGVENYNYIVINDDVDACVETIDSIVKSEKRKAANNINLINNIKEELKAYSKGE
;
A
#
# COMPACT_ATOMS: atom_id res chain seq x y z
N MET A 1 40.46 -16.17 19.50
CA MET A 1 39.04 -16.50 19.65
C MET A 1 38.15 -15.26 19.78
N LYS A 2 38.45 -14.34 20.70
CA LYS A 2 37.66 -13.08 20.90
C LYS A 2 37.63 -12.20 19.63
N GLN A 3 38.76 -11.95 18.98
CA GLN A 3 38.84 -11.18 17.74
C GLN A 3 38.06 -11.78 16.58
N TYR A 4 37.97 -13.11 16.47
CA TYR A 4 37.17 -13.80 15.47
C TYR A 4 35.66 -13.65 15.72
N ILE A 5 35.26 -13.71 16.99
CA ILE A 5 33.87 -13.50 17.42
C ILE A 5 33.45 -12.04 17.17
N ASP A 6 34.29 -11.07 17.51
CA ASP A 6 34.03 -9.64 17.30
C ASP A 6 33.93 -9.32 15.79
N TRP A 7 34.81 -9.93 14.96
CA TRP A 7 34.73 -9.83 13.50
C TRP A 7 33.44 -10.47 12.97
N LEU A 8 33.05 -11.65 13.46
CA LEU A 8 31.83 -12.34 13.04
C LEU A 8 30.58 -11.56 13.42
N ILE A 9 30.53 -11.00 14.63
CA ILE A 9 29.44 -10.15 15.10
C ILE A 9 29.34 -8.90 14.22
N LYS A 10 30.45 -8.22 13.97
CA LYS A 10 30.51 -7.06 13.09
C LYS A 10 30.06 -7.40 11.66
N TRP A 11 30.55 -8.50 11.10
CA TRP A 11 30.18 -8.98 9.77
C TRP A 11 28.67 -9.32 9.67
N ILE A 12 28.10 -9.96 10.70
CA ILE A 12 26.64 -10.25 10.80
C ILE A 12 25.86 -8.94 10.93
N THR A 13 26.36 -7.99 11.71
CA THR A 13 25.68 -6.70 11.94
C THR A 13 25.73 -5.81 10.69
N ASP A 14 26.90 -5.71 10.06
CA ASP A 14 27.09 -4.93 8.82
C ASP A 14 26.24 -5.53 7.68
N ARG A 15 26.17 -6.86 7.54
CA ARG A 15 25.27 -7.53 6.57
C ARG A 15 23.79 -7.35 6.88
N ARG A 16 23.38 -7.31 8.16
CA ARG A 16 21.99 -6.96 8.51
C ARG A 16 21.64 -5.52 8.14
N LEU A 17 22.58 -4.60 8.20
CA LEU A 17 22.40 -3.21 7.81
C LEU A 17 22.35 -3.03 6.29
N GLU A 18 23.13 -3.83 5.52
CA GLU A 18 23.07 -3.86 4.05
C GLU A 18 21.84 -4.60 3.51
N MET A 19 21.25 -5.52 4.30
CA MET A 19 19.99 -6.21 4.02
C MET A 19 18.79 -5.47 4.61
N LYS A 20 18.74 -4.14 4.51
CA LYS A 20 17.50 -3.42 4.77
C LYS A 20 16.48 -3.88 3.74
N ASP A 21 15.55 -4.72 4.17
CA ASP A 21 14.47 -5.21 3.30
C ASP A 21 13.82 -4.00 2.65
N LYS A 22 13.89 -3.91 1.34
CA LYS A 22 13.16 -2.88 0.59
C LYS A 22 11.69 -2.98 0.97
N GLY A 23 11.07 -1.85 1.27
CA GLY A 23 9.64 -1.80 1.53
C GLY A 23 8.82 -2.29 0.33
N LEU A 24 7.63 -2.78 0.57
CA LEU A 24 6.68 -3.18 -0.48
C LEU A 24 5.71 -2.05 -0.79
N LEU A 25 5.36 -1.90 -2.05
CA LEU A 25 4.26 -1.05 -2.49
C LEU A 25 2.97 -1.85 -2.40
N LEU A 26 2.08 -1.44 -1.50
CA LEU A 26 0.78 -2.06 -1.27
C LEU A 26 -0.32 -1.16 -1.82
N VAL A 27 -1.23 -1.72 -2.57
CA VAL A 27 -2.44 -1.04 -2.99
C VAL A 27 -3.61 -1.67 -2.25
N ILE A 28 -4.28 -0.89 -1.43
CA ILE A 28 -5.45 -1.33 -0.67
C ILE A 28 -6.69 -0.66 -1.24
N SER A 29 -7.56 -1.46 -1.85
CA SER A 29 -8.88 -1.05 -2.32
C SER A 29 -9.96 -1.82 -1.58
N GLY A 30 -11.20 -1.48 -1.82
CA GLY A 30 -12.34 -2.15 -1.22
C GLY A 30 -13.63 -1.37 -1.43
N PHE A 31 -14.75 -2.02 -1.29
CA PHE A 31 -16.06 -1.38 -1.47
C PHE A 31 -16.25 -0.17 -0.55
N SER A 32 -17.00 0.79 -1.04
CA SER A 32 -17.46 1.89 -0.20
C SER A 32 -18.26 1.34 0.98
N GLY A 33 -17.80 1.58 2.22
CA GLY A 33 -18.42 1.00 3.42
C GLY A 33 -17.80 -0.30 3.94
N ALA A 34 -16.82 -0.89 3.24
CA ALA A 34 -16.13 -2.10 3.69
C ALA A 34 -15.23 -1.91 4.92
N GLY A 35 -15.00 -0.67 5.38
CA GLY A 35 -14.16 -0.37 6.55
C GLY A 35 -12.67 -0.22 6.26
N LYS A 36 -12.30 -0.03 5.01
CA LYS A 36 -10.92 0.12 4.52
C LYS A 36 -10.09 1.10 5.37
N GLY A 37 -10.56 2.36 5.51
CA GLY A 37 -9.83 3.37 6.28
C GLY A 37 -9.63 3.01 7.76
N THR A 38 -10.59 2.30 8.38
CA THR A 38 -10.46 1.80 9.76
C THR A 38 -9.35 0.77 9.86
N VAL A 39 -9.29 -0.18 8.93
CA VAL A 39 -8.26 -1.21 8.87
C VAL A 39 -6.88 -0.59 8.61
N VAL A 40 -6.76 0.33 7.64
CA VAL A 40 -5.49 1.03 7.35
C VAL A 40 -5.00 1.81 8.56
N LYS A 41 -5.89 2.58 9.21
CA LYS A 41 -5.55 3.31 10.44
C LYS A 41 -5.04 2.35 11.53
N ARG A 42 -5.74 1.25 11.76
CA ARG A 42 -5.37 0.25 12.78
C ARG A 42 -4.03 -0.42 12.47
N LEU A 43 -3.76 -0.72 11.20
CA LEU A 43 -2.49 -1.26 10.73
C LEU A 43 -1.32 -0.30 11.04
N LEU A 44 -1.50 1.00 10.76
CA LEU A 44 -0.50 2.04 11.04
C LEU A 44 -0.28 2.27 12.55
N GLU A 45 -1.32 2.06 13.38
CA GLU A 45 -1.20 2.14 14.84
C GLU A 45 -0.41 0.97 15.44
N GLN A 46 -0.56 -0.23 14.86
CA GLN A 46 0.07 -1.45 15.39
C GLN A 46 1.48 -1.71 14.84
N HIS A 47 1.82 -1.17 13.66
CA HIS A 47 3.05 -1.48 12.95
C HIS A 47 3.78 -0.22 12.47
N ASN A 48 5.03 -0.05 12.91
CA ASN A 48 5.86 1.12 12.58
C ASN A 48 6.56 1.02 11.21
N ASP A 49 6.52 -0.14 10.58
CA ASP A 49 7.13 -0.41 9.27
C ASP A 49 6.18 -0.19 8.09
N TYR A 50 5.03 0.42 8.33
CA TYR A 50 4.09 0.87 7.31
C TYR A 50 4.06 2.40 7.22
N ALA A 51 3.78 2.91 6.03
CA ALA A 51 3.52 4.32 5.77
C ALA A 51 2.32 4.45 4.83
N LEU A 52 1.40 5.37 5.14
CA LEU A 52 0.32 5.72 4.22
C LEU A 52 0.85 6.75 3.23
N SER A 53 0.62 6.54 1.95
CA SER A 53 0.90 7.55 0.94
C SER A 53 -0.05 8.73 1.12
N ILE A 54 0.54 9.92 1.22
CA ILE A 54 -0.21 11.17 1.27
C ILE A 54 -0.43 11.64 -0.17
N SER A 55 -1.69 11.65 -0.62
CA SER A 55 -2.03 12.10 -1.97
C SER A 55 -1.96 13.62 -2.10
N ALA A 56 -1.61 14.09 -3.30
CA ALA A 56 -1.81 15.49 -3.68
C ALA A 56 -3.24 15.70 -4.19
N THR A 57 -3.81 16.87 -3.93
CA THR A 57 -5.14 17.25 -4.44
C THR A 57 -5.25 18.75 -4.72
N THR A 58 -6.09 19.09 -5.70
CA THR A 58 -6.46 20.49 -5.97
C THR A 58 -7.69 20.95 -5.19
N ARG A 59 -8.31 20.06 -4.41
CA ARG A 59 -9.40 20.41 -3.51
C ARG A 59 -8.89 21.29 -2.37
N SER A 60 -9.64 22.31 -2.03
CA SER A 60 -9.34 23.11 -0.83
C SER A 60 -9.41 22.27 0.44
N PRO A 61 -8.56 22.55 1.45
CA PRO A 61 -8.61 21.89 2.75
C PRO A 61 -9.99 22.06 3.39
N ARG A 62 -10.46 21.03 4.09
CA ARG A 62 -11.62 21.12 4.99
C ARG A 62 -11.17 21.58 6.36
N GLU A 63 -12.14 21.97 7.20
CA GLU A 63 -11.85 22.32 8.60
C GLU A 63 -11.12 21.17 9.31
N GLY A 64 -9.97 21.48 9.91
CA GLY A 64 -9.13 20.52 10.63
C GLY A 64 -8.12 19.74 9.77
N GLU A 65 -8.20 19.81 8.43
CA GLU A 65 -7.18 19.21 7.55
C GLU A 65 -5.93 20.09 7.46
N GLN A 66 -4.75 19.46 7.37
CA GLN A 66 -3.45 20.13 7.28
C GLN A 66 -2.67 19.62 6.07
N ASP A 67 -1.94 20.54 5.43
CA ASP A 67 -1.05 20.20 4.34
C ASP A 67 0.05 19.23 4.80
N GLY A 68 0.31 18.20 4.00
CA GLY A 68 1.28 17.15 4.31
C GLY A 68 0.81 16.12 5.34
N ARG A 69 -0.42 16.21 5.86
CA ARG A 69 -1.00 15.22 6.78
C ARG A 69 -2.15 14.44 6.15
N GLU A 70 -3.23 15.11 5.74
CA GLU A 70 -4.34 14.46 5.02
C GLU A 70 -4.08 14.42 3.52
N TYR A 71 -3.61 15.54 2.97
CA TYR A 71 -3.25 15.74 1.57
C TYR A 71 -2.09 16.72 1.44
N PHE A 72 -1.37 16.65 0.33
CA PHE A 72 -0.61 17.77 -0.19
C PHE A 72 -1.57 18.65 -1.01
N PHE A 73 -2.01 19.77 -0.46
CA PHE A 73 -2.92 20.68 -1.14
C PHE A 73 -2.16 21.53 -2.16
N LYS A 74 -2.56 21.44 -3.43
CA LYS A 74 -1.91 22.11 -4.56
C LYS A 74 -2.90 22.97 -5.32
N SER A 75 -2.41 24.04 -5.94
CA SER A 75 -3.20 24.72 -6.97
C SER A 75 -3.36 23.81 -8.19
N LYS A 76 -4.32 24.17 -9.05
CA LYS A 76 -4.51 23.42 -10.31
C LYS A 76 -3.26 23.50 -11.19
N GLU A 77 -2.66 24.67 -11.28
CA GLU A 77 -1.45 24.94 -12.06
C GLU A 77 -0.23 24.16 -11.52
N GLU A 78 -0.10 24.05 -10.19
CA GLU A 78 0.95 23.26 -9.57
C GLU A 78 0.74 21.76 -9.87
N PHE A 79 -0.49 21.29 -9.76
CA PHE A 79 -0.80 19.88 -10.03
C PHE A 79 -0.56 19.52 -11.50
N GLU A 80 -0.96 20.38 -12.43
CA GLU A 80 -0.70 20.20 -13.87
C GLU A 80 0.80 20.14 -14.17
N LYS A 81 1.62 20.97 -13.52
CA LYS A 81 3.09 20.87 -13.60
C LYS A 81 3.62 19.55 -13.07
N MET A 82 3.07 19.03 -11.99
CA MET A 82 3.45 17.70 -11.48
C MET A 82 3.14 16.59 -12.48
N ILE A 83 2.03 16.70 -13.22
CA ILE A 83 1.69 15.77 -14.30
C ILE A 83 2.73 15.85 -15.44
N GLU A 84 3.00 17.06 -15.93
CA GLU A 84 3.98 17.31 -17.00
C GLU A 84 5.39 16.82 -16.64
N ALA A 85 5.80 17.03 -15.39
CA ALA A 85 7.09 16.58 -14.87
C ALA A 85 7.14 15.08 -14.51
N SER A 86 6.03 14.32 -14.69
CA SER A 86 5.92 12.91 -14.30
C SER A 86 6.26 12.64 -12.82
N GLU A 87 5.89 13.58 -11.95
CA GLU A 87 6.12 13.52 -10.50
C GLU A 87 5.05 12.70 -9.75
N LEU A 88 3.99 12.27 -10.46
CA LEU A 88 2.92 11.45 -9.89
C LEU A 88 3.05 10.00 -10.34
N ILE A 89 2.81 9.06 -9.42
CA ILE A 89 2.71 7.62 -9.73
C ILE A 89 1.42 7.36 -10.51
N GLU A 90 0.33 7.95 -10.03
CA GLU A 90 -0.99 7.91 -10.68
C GLU A 90 -1.73 9.21 -10.37
N TYR A 91 -2.69 9.56 -11.19
CA TYR A 91 -3.63 10.63 -10.90
C TYR A 91 -4.97 10.38 -11.58
N ALA A 92 -6.01 10.97 -10.98
CA ALA A 92 -7.36 10.97 -11.52
C ALA A 92 -8.05 12.30 -11.27
N ARG A 93 -9.03 12.62 -12.10
CA ARG A 93 -9.96 13.72 -11.85
C ARG A 93 -11.24 13.16 -11.26
N TYR A 94 -11.63 13.67 -10.11
CA TYR A 94 -12.88 13.34 -9.46
C TYR A 94 -13.69 14.61 -9.22
N VAL A 95 -14.88 14.69 -9.80
CA VAL A 95 -15.68 15.91 -9.89
C VAL A 95 -14.84 17.01 -10.55
N ASP A 96 -14.49 18.08 -9.85
CA ASP A 96 -13.72 19.21 -10.39
C ASP A 96 -12.28 19.27 -9.89
N ASN A 97 -11.84 18.27 -9.11
CA ASN A 97 -10.53 18.26 -8.49
C ASN A 97 -9.67 17.12 -9.00
N TYR A 98 -8.36 17.37 -9.07
CA TYR A 98 -7.36 16.34 -9.24
C TYR A 98 -6.99 15.69 -7.91
N TYR A 99 -6.65 14.41 -7.99
CA TYR A 99 -6.05 13.62 -6.92
C TYR A 99 -4.94 12.77 -7.53
N GLY A 100 -3.81 12.65 -6.85
CA GLY A 100 -2.71 11.84 -7.36
C GLY A 100 -1.69 11.53 -6.28
N THR A 101 -0.87 10.53 -6.53
CA THR A 101 0.13 10.02 -5.60
C THR A 101 1.52 10.56 -5.94
N PRO A 102 2.15 11.41 -5.10
CA PRO A 102 3.50 11.91 -5.33
C PRO A 102 4.53 10.79 -5.32
N LYS A 103 5.29 10.67 -6.41
CA LYS A 103 6.28 9.62 -6.62
C LYS A 103 7.44 9.70 -5.63
N ALA A 104 7.97 10.89 -5.40
CA ALA A 104 9.13 11.11 -4.54
C ALA A 104 8.88 10.61 -3.11
N TYR A 105 7.71 10.91 -2.54
CA TYR A 105 7.35 10.46 -1.20
C TYR A 105 7.31 8.93 -1.10
N VAL A 106 6.67 8.27 -2.06
CA VAL A 106 6.59 6.80 -2.08
C VAL A 106 7.96 6.16 -2.21
N GLU A 107 8.81 6.68 -3.12
CA GLU A 107 10.17 6.16 -3.31
C GLU A 107 11.05 6.33 -2.07
N GLU A 108 10.92 7.46 -1.36
CA GLU A 108 11.65 7.71 -0.12
C GLU A 108 11.26 6.72 0.96
N GLN A 109 9.97 6.53 1.22
CA GLN A 109 9.48 5.58 2.23
C GLN A 109 9.86 4.13 1.90
N LEU A 110 9.80 3.74 0.63
CA LEU A 110 10.25 2.40 0.19
C LEU A 110 11.75 2.20 0.41
N LYS A 111 12.60 3.22 0.17
CA LYS A 111 14.04 3.19 0.43
C LYS A 111 14.36 3.10 1.93
N GLU A 112 13.54 3.70 2.78
CA GLU A 112 13.62 3.55 4.23
C GLU A 112 13.23 2.15 4.73
N GLY A 113 12.74 1.27 3.84
CA GLY A 113 12.32 -0.09 4.15
C GLY A 113 10.87 -0.18 4.65
N LYS A 114 10.10 0.91 4.56
CA LYS A 114 8.68 0.92 4.94
C LYS A 114 7.80 0.34 3.83
N ASN A 115 6.78 -0.38 4.24
CA ASN A 115 5.72 -0.84 3.35
C ASN A 115 4.77 0.32 3.09
N VAL A 116 4.69 0.78 1.85
CA VAL A 116 3.89 1.97 1.50
C VAL A 116 2.51 1.56 1.03
N ILE A 117 1.49 2.09 1.68
CA ILE A 117 0.08 1.85 1.37
C ILE A 117 -0.44 2.97 0.47
N LEU A 118 -0.99 2.60 -0.69
CA LEU A 118 -1.83 3.44 -1.51
C LEU A 118 -3.29 3.05 -1.26
N GLU A 119 -4.08 3.94 -0.68
CA GLU A 119 -5.52 3.74 -0.51
C GLU A 119 -6.24 4.35 -1.70
N ILE A 120 -6.48 3.56 -2.74
CA ILE A 120 -7.04 4.00 -4.03
C ILE A 120 -8.15 3.08 -4.54
N GLU A 121 -8.91 3.57 -5.50
CA GLU A 121 -9.99 2.87 -6.19
C GLU A 121 -9.44 1.84 -7.19
N ILE A 122 -10.28 0.85 -7.61
CA ILE A 122 -9.90 -0.27 -8.49
C ILE A 122 -9.17 0.20 -9.74
N GLN A 123 -9.70 1.24 -10.41
CA GLN A 123 -9.12 1.74 -11.65
C GLN A 123 -7.68 2.25 -11.46
N GLY A 124 -7.43 2.96 -10.36
CA GLY A 124 -6.09 3.38 -9.94
C GLY A 124 -5.19 2.18 -9.61
N ALA A 125 -5.72 1.21 -8.89
CA ALA A 125 -5.01 -0.02 -8.52
C ALA A 125 -4.48 -0.78 -9.74
N LEU A 126 -5.32 -0.97 -10.76
CA LEU A 126 -4.93 -1.65 -11.99
C LEU A 126 -3.91 -0.85 -12.81
N ASN A 127 -3.96 0.47 -12.77
CA ASN A 127 -2.93 1.32 -13.37
C ASN A 127 -1.60 1.16 -12.63
N ILE A 128 -1.62 1.18 -11.29
CA ILE A 128 -0.42 0.93 -10.48
C ILE A 128 0.18 -0.45 -10.81
N LYS A 129 -0.62 -1.50 -10.89
CA LYS A 129 -0.13 -2.85 -11.22
C LYS A 129 0.58 -2.92 -12.57
N ARG A 130 0.12 -2.17 -13.56
CA ARG A 130 0.77 -2.10 -14.87
C ARG A 130 2.12 -1.37 -14.82
N MET A 131 2.22 -0.30 -14.05
CA MET A 131 3.46 0.49 -13.91
C MET A 131 4.45 -0.13 -12.92
N PHE A 132 3.95 -0.78 -11.89
CA PHE A 132 4.71 -1.43 -10.83
C PHE A 132 4.26 -2.90 -10.69
N PRO A 133 4.76 -3.81 -11.54
CA PRO A 133 4.36 -5.22 -11.54
C PRO A 133 4.54 -5.93 -10.19
N ASP A 134 5.49 -5.45 -9.39
CA ASP A 134 5.78 -5.98 -8.04
C ASP A 134 4.85 -5.42 -6.96
N ALA A 135 3.98 -4.45 -7.28
CA ALA A 135 3.00 -3.94 -6.32
C ALA A 135 2.02 -5.04 -5.91
N VAL A 136 1.72 -5.09 -4.61
CA VAL A 136 0.81 -6.06 -4.01
C VAL A 136 -0.57 -5.44 -3.87
N LEU A 137 -1.53 -5.96 -4.59
CA LEU A 137 -2.92 -5.48 -4.60
C LEU A 137 -3.76 -6.29 -3.62
N LEU A 138 -4.34 -5.62 -2.65
CA LEU A 138 -5.20 -6.17 -1.60
C LEU A 138 -6.60 -5.56 -1.73
N PHE A 139 -7.63 -6.39 -1.79
CA PHE A 139 -9.01 -5.92 -1.80
C PHE A 139 -9.71 -6.27 -0.50
N ILE A 140 -10.16 -5.25 0.23
CA ILE A 140 -10.91 -5.41 1.47
C ILE A 140 -12.40 -5.46 1.17
N MET A 141 -13.07 -6.51 1.62
CA MET A 141 -14.51 -6.68 1.48
C MET A 141 -15.15 -7.12 2.80
N PRO A 142 -16.43 -6.80 3.00
CA PRO A 142 -17.19 -7.36 4.11
C PRO A 142 -17.46 -8.86 3.87
N PRO A 143 -17.87 -9.61 4.90
CA PRO A 143 -18.16 -11.04 4.77
C PRO A 143 -19.39 -11.33 3.87
N SER A 144 -20.25 -10.34 3.63
CA SER A 144 -21.39 -10.48 2.73
C SER A 144 -21.91 -9.13 2.23
N ALA A 145 -22.66 -9.13 1.13
CA ALA A 145 -23.36 -7.93 0.64
C ALA A 145 -24.38 -7.38 1.68
N LYS A 146 -25.04 -8.26 2.42
CA LYS A 146 -25.95 -7.86 3.50
C LYS A 146 -25.21 -7.12 4.63
N GLU A 147 -24.00 -7.54 4.95
CA GLU A 147 -23.17 -6.84 5.94
C GLU A 147 -22.72 -5.48 5.41
N LEU A 148 -22.38 -5.37 4.11
CA LEU A 148 -22.09 -4.09 3.48
C LEU A 148 -23.27 -3.11 3.61
N GLU A 149 -24.47 -3.56 3.26
CA GLU A 149 -25.69 -2.78 3.38
C GLU A 149 -25.91 -2.33 4.84
N ARG A 150 -25.82 -3.26 5.80
CA ARG A 150 -25.95 -2.95 7.23
C ARG A 150 -24.98 -1.85 7.68
N ARG A 151 -23.71 -1.91 7.21
CA ARG A 151 -22.68 -0.91 7.54
C ARG A 151 -22.97 0.46 6.92
N LEU A 152 -23.49 0.50 5.70
CA LEU A 152 -23.88 1.74 5.04
C LEU A 152 -25.08 2.39 5.76
N VAL A 153 -26.12 1.62 6.08
CA VAL A 153 -27.29 2.10 6.84
C VAL A 153 -26.90 2.56 8.25
N GLY A 154 -26.03 1.79 8.92
CA GLY A 154 -25.63 2.04 10.32
C GLY A 154 -24.82 3.33 10.53
N ARG A 155 -24.33 3.98 9.47
CA ARG A 155 -23.68 5.30 9.57
C ARG A 155 -24.65 6.42 9.90
N GLY A 156 -25.93 6.27 9.58
CA GLY A 156 -26.99 7.24 9.91
C GLY A 156 -26.84 8.63 9.26
N THR A 157 -25.89 8.79 8.35
CA THR A 157 -25.55 10.08 7.72
C THR A 157 -26.07 10.20 6.29
N GLU A 158 -26.69 9.14 5.74
CA GLU A 158 -27.04 9.05 4.33
C GLU A 158 -28.51 8.64 4.16
N ASP A 159 -29.13 9.17 3.11
CA ASP A 159 -30.47 8.77 2.72
C ASP A 159 -30.47 7.43 1.95
N GLU A 160 -31.65 6.85 1.78
CA GLU A 160 -31.83 5.56 1.11
C GLU A 160 -31.34 5.58 -0.36
N ALA A 161 -31.50 6.71 -1.06
CA ALA A 161 -31.06 6.86 -2.44
C ALA A 161 -29.52 6.78 -2.54
N THR A 162 -28.82 7.44 -1.63
CA THR A 162 -27.36 7.41 -1.52
C THR A 162 -26.86 6.00 -1.19
N ILE A 163 -27.51 5.29 -0.28
CA ILE A 163 -27.17 3.90 0.08
C ILE A 163 -27.32 2.99 -1.14
N ARG A 164 -28.44 3.09 -1.88
CA ARG A 164 -28.65 2.31 -3.10
C ARG A 164 -27.59 2.62 -4.18
N ALA A 165 -27.23 3.88 -4.37
CA ALA A 165 -26.19 4.27 -5.32
C ALA A 165 -24.82 3.65 -4.94
N ARG A 166 -24.48 3.60 -3.67
CA ARG A 166 -23.24 2.96 -3.17
C ARG A 166 -23.22 1.45 -3.36
N LEU A 167 -24.35 0.79 -3.13
CA LEU A 167 -24.48 -0.65 -3.38
C LEU A 167 -24.40 -0.97 -4.87
N SER A 168 -25.01 -0.15 -5.73
CA SER A 168 -24.87 -0.27 -7.19
C SER A 168 -23.41 -0.14 -7.61
N ARG A 169 -22.71 0.87 -7.10
CA ARG A 169 -21.27 1.06 -7.36
C ARG A 169 -20.43 -0.11 -6.86
N ALA A 170 -20.72 -0.66 -5.68
CA ALA A 170 -20.05 -1.85 -5.17
C ALA A 170 -20.24 -3.05 -6.09
N SER A 171 -21.41 -3.20 -6.72
CA SER A 171 -21.68 -4.25 -7.72
C SER A 171 -20.86 -4.05 -9.00
N GLU A 172 -20.64 -2.82 -9.45
CA GLU A 172 -19.77 -2.50 -10.59
C GLU A 172 -18.30 -2.76 -10.23
N GLU A 173 -17.87 -2.32 -9.06
CA GLU A 173 -16.51 -2.54 -8.54
C GLU A 173 -16.20 -4.02 -8.36
N ALA A 174 -17.18 -4.85 -8.02
CA ALA A 174 -17.00 -6.30 -7.85
C ALA A 174 -16.49 -7.00 -9.12
N GLN A 175 -16.75 -6.45 -10.32
CA GLN A 175 -16.31 -7.03 -11.60
C GLN A 175 -14.80 -6.93 -11.86
N GLY A 176 -14.05 -6.19 -11.03
CA GLY A 176 -12.61 -6.05 -11.19
C GLY A 176 -11.80 -6.68 -10.05
N VAL A 177 -12.47 -7.29 -9.09
CA VAL A 177 -11.83 -7.81 -7.87
C VAL A 177 -10.91 -9.00 -8.15
N GLU A 178 -11.18 -9.81 -9.17
CA GLU A 178 -10.35 -10.92 -9.60
C GLU A 178 -8.95 -10.50 -10.09
N ASN A 179 -8.72 -9.23 -10.35
CA ASN A 179 -7.41 -8.71 -10.75
C ASN A 179 -6.48 -8.40 -9.54
N TYR A 180 -6.99 -8.56 -8.31
CA TYR A 180 -6.20 -8.37 -7.10
C TYR A 180 -5.38 -9.60 -6.77
N ASN A 181 -4.26 -9.37 -6.05
CA ASN A 181 -3.42 -10.48 -5.60
C ASN A 181 -4.04 -11.21 -4.42
N TYR A 182 -4.75 -10.47 -3.54
CA TYR A 182 -5.32 -11.00 -2.30
C TYR A 182 -6.68 -10.36 -1.99
N ILE A 183 -7.55 -11.19 -1.43
CA ILE A 183 -8.82 -10.75 -0.84
C ILE A 183 -8.69 -10.83 0.68
N VAL A 184 -9.09 -9.75 1.36
CA VAL A 184 -9.08 -9.69 2.82
C VAL A 184 -10.50 -9.42 3.31
N ILE A 185 -11.03 -10.35 4.10
CA ILE A 185 -12.39 -10.23 4.64
C ILE A 185 -12.31 -9.42 5.94
N ASN A 186 -12.99 -8.27 5.96
CA ASN A 186 -13.10 -7.43 7.14
C ASN A 186 -14.39 -7.76 7.92
N ASP A 187 -14.32 -8.82 8.70
CA ASP A 187 -15.32 -9.16 9.71
C ASP A 187 -14.91 -8.57 11.06
N ASP A 188 -13.68 -8.79 11.44
CA ASP A 188 -13.01 -8.19 12.59
C ASP A 188 -11.78 -7.38 12.14
N VAL A 189 -11.60 -6.17 12.69
CA VAL A 189 -10.56 -5.23 12.25
C VAL A 189 -9.16 -5.74 12.60
N ASP A 190 -8.97 -6.31 13.80
CA ASP A 190 -7.64 -6.78 14.25
C ASP A 190 -7.24 -8.04 13.47
N ALA A 191 -8.15 -8.98 13.24
CA ALA A 191 -7.91 -10.14 12.40
C ALA A 191 -7.62 -9.75 10.94
N CYS A 192 -8.25 -8.70 10.44
CA CYS A 192 -7.99 -8.14 9.11
C CYS A 192 -6.56 -7.58 9.03
N VAL A 193 -6.11 -6.85 10.05
CA VAL A 193 -4.75 -6.30 10.16
C VAL A 193 -3.72 -7.43 10.21
N GLU A 194 -3.93 -8.46 11.04
CA GLU A 194 -3.05 -9.64 11.11
C GLU A 194 -2.93 -10.36 9.76
N THR A 195 -4.05 -10.47 9.03
CA THR A 195 -4.07 -11.07 7.70
C THR A 195 -3.23 -10.26 6.72
N ILE A 196 -3.38 -8.92 6.69
CA ILE A 196 -2.60 -8.04 5.82
C ILE A 196 -1.12 -8.15 6.15
N ASP A 197 -0.74 -8.08 7.42
CA ASP A 197 0.66 -8.17 7.86
C ASP A 197 1.29 -9.52 7.51
N SER A 198 0.54 -10.62 7.65
CA SER A 198 0.96 -11.97 7.25
C SER A 198 1.19 -12.08 5.75
N ILE A 199 0.34 -11.46 4.93
CA ILE A 199 0.51 -11.39 3.48
C ILE A 199 1.79 -10.62 3.15
N VAL A 200 2.02 -9.45 3.75
CA VAL A 200 3.20 -8.63 3.51
C VAL A 200 4.48 -9.36 3.89
N LYS A 201 4.50 -10.04 5.04
CA LYS A 201 5.62 -10.89 5.47
C LYS A 201 5.91 -12.01 4.48
N SER A 202 4.87 -12.62 3.91
CA SER A 202 4.99 -13.68 2.91
C SER A 202 5.50 -13.14 1.58
N GLU A 203 5.00 -11.98 1.13
CA GLU A 203 5.46 -11.31 -0.08
C GLU A 203 6.96 -10.94 0.00
N LYS A 204 7.42 -10.43 1.13
CA LYS A 204 8.85 -10.13 1.35
C LYS A 204 9.75 -11.37 1.23
N ARG A 205 9.22 -12.57 1.44
CA ARG A 205 9.97 -13.84 1.35
C ARG A 205 9.95 -14.50 -0.03
N LYS A 206 9.23 -13.97 -0.99
CA LYS A 206 9.26 -14.47 -2.37
C LYS A 206 10.69 -14.40 -2.92
N ALA A 207 11.10 -15.43 -3.65
CA ALA A 207 12.44 -15.48 -4.27
C ALA A 207 12.72 -14.25 -5.16
N ALA A 208 11.72 -13.76 -5.89
CA ALA A 208 11.84 -12.55 -6.71
C ALA A 208 12.22 -11.31 -5.89
N ASN A 209 11.74 -11.19 -4.66
CA ASN A 209 12.06 -10.08 -3.76
C ASN A 209 13.40 -10.27 -3.02
N ASN A 210 14.03 -11.45 -3.15
CA ASN A 210 15.28 -11.83 -2.49
C ASN A 210 16.42 -12.14 -3.49
N ILE A 211 16.32 -11.64 -4.71
CA ILE A 211 17.27 -11.97 -5.78
C ILE A 211 18.72 -11.58 -5.44
N ASN A 212 18.92 -10.46 -4.73
CA ASN A 212 20.25 -10.03 -4.30
C ASN A 212 20.85 -11.02 -3.28
N LEU A 213 20.06 -11.44 -2.28
CA LEU A 213 20.48 -12.46 -1.32
C LEU A 213 20.84 -13.78 -2.02
N ILE A 214 19.99 -14.21 -2.95
CA ILE A 214 20.23 -15.43 -3.74
C ILE A 214 21.52 -15.32 -4.53
N ASN A 215 21.76 -14.20 -5.21
CA ASN A 215 22.96 -13.99 -6.00
C ASN A 215 24.22 -13.92 -5.12
N ASN A 216 24.17 -13.24 -3.98
CA ASN A 216 25.29 -13.18 -3.04
C ASN A 216 25.70 -14.58 -2.57
N ILE A 217 24.71 -15.41 -2.16
CA ILE A 217 24.99 -16.79 -1.76
C ILE A 217 25.55 -17.62 -2.91
N LYS A 218 25.04 -17.45 -4.14
CA LYS A 218 25.59 -18.13 -5.32
C LYS A 218 27.05 -17.76 -5.57
N GLU A 219 27.43 -16.50 -5.44
CA GLU A 219 28.82 -16.05 -5.60
C GLU A 219 29.71 -16.63 -4.48
N GLU A 220 29.27 -16.65 -3.24
CA GLU A 220 30.00 -17.27 -2.13
C GLU A 220 30.24 -18.76 -2.37
N LEU A 221 29.23 -19.49 -2.85
CA LEU A 221 29.34 -20.91 -3.14
C LEU A 221 30.33 -21.24 -4.25
N LYS A 222 30.60 -20.30 -5.20
CA LYS A 222 31.63 -20.49 -6.22
C LYS A 222 33.05 -20.64 -5.64
N ALA A 223 33.30 -20.07 -4.47
CA ALA A 223 34.59 -20.23 -3.80
C ALA A 223 34.89 -21.67 -3.35
N TYR A 224 33.81 -22.44 -3.08
CA TYR A 224 33.92 -23.85 -2.69
C TYR A 224 33.97 -24.82 -3.87
N SER A 225 33.52 -24.41 -5.04
CA SER A 225 33.52 -25.24 -6.25
C SER A 225 34.82 -25.18 -7.03
N LYS A 226 35.75 -24.23 -6.72
CA LYS A 226 37.07 -24.08 -7.36
C LYS A 226 38.18 -24.77 -6.59
N GLY A 227 37.89 -25.61 -5.62
CA GLY A 227 38.80 -26.30 -4.73
C GLY A 227 38.98 -27.80 -5.03
N GLU A 228 38.73 -28.25 -6.28
CA GLU A 228 39.14 -29.58 -6.79
C GLU A 228 40.20 -29.44 -7.87
#